data_4b0ba38cf82c6170fce4ea7a2e128d34
#
_entry.id   4b0ba38cf82c6170fce4ea7a2e128d34
#
_cell.length_a   1.000
_cell.length_b   1.000
_cell.length_c   1.000
_cell.angle_alpha   90.00
_cell.angle_beta   90.00
_cell.angle_gamma   90.00
#
_symmetry.space_group_name_H-M   'P 1'
#
loop_
_entity.id
_entity.type
_entity.pdbx_description
1 polymer ?
#
loop_
_entity_poly.entity_id
_entity_poly.type
_entity_poly.pdbx_seq_one_letter_code
_entity_poly.pdbx_strand_id
1 'polypeptide(L)'
;MALTKKIEIDGKEVLFRASAAIPRLYRIRFRRDVYKDLAQLEKAVDTSTEDGSMLDTFSLELFENLAFTMAKHADPTIPNTPEECLEDFNTFSIYQVLPQIIELWGLN
;
A
#
# COMPACT_ATOMS: atom_id res chain seq x y z
N MET A 1 7.76 18.03 1.03
CA MET A 1 8.85 17.16 1.51
C MET A 1 8.35 15.71 1.58
N ALA A 2 9.14 14.79 1.09
CA ALA A 2 8.76 13.38 1.12
C ALA A 2 9.04 12.76 2.49
N LEU A 3 8.13 11.90 2.94
CA LEU A 3 8.27 11.15 4.19
C LEU A 3 8.55 9.69 3.87
N THR A 4 9.50 9.11 4.57
CA THR A 4 9.87 7.71 4.38
C THR A 4 9.76 6.99 5.71
N LYS A 5 9.18 5.78 5.70
CA LYS A 5 9.01 4.96 6.88
C LYS A 5 9.40 3.52 6.57
N LYS A 6 10.07 2.88 7.53
CA LYS A 6 10.33 1.44 7.46
C LYS A 6 9.19 0.72 8.15
N ILE A 7 8.63 -0.26 7.47
CA ILE A 7 7.58 -1.10 8.05
C ILE A 7 8.09 -2.53 7.97
N GLU A 8 8.06 -3.25 9.09
CA GLU A 8 8.45 -4.65 9.10
C GLU A 8 7.28 -5.50 8.61
N ILE A 9 7.56 -6.28 7.56
CA ILE A 9 6.58 -7.16 6.95
C ILE A 9 7.23 -8.52 6.80
N ASP A 10 6.66 -9.54 7.44
CA ASP A 10 7.15 -10.92 7.34
C ASP A 10 8.64 -11.02 7.72
N GLY A 11 9.04 -10.28 8.76
CA GLY A 11 10.43 -10.27 9.23
C GLY A 11 11.40 -9.46 8.39
N LYS A 12 10.92 -8.78 7.36
CA LYS A 12 11.75 -7.95 6.48
C LYS A 12 11.39 -6.48 6.64
N GLU A 13 12.39 -5.61 6.62
CA GLU A 13 12.15 -4.17 6.64
C GLU A 13 11.89 -3.69 5.21
N VAL A 14 10.75 -3.05 5.01
CA VAL A 14 10.37 -2.49 3.70
C VAL A 14 10.22 -0.99 3.85
N LEU A 15 10.85 -0.25 2.96
CA LEU A 15 10.75 1.21 2.93
C LEU A 15 9.52 1.63 2.13
N PHE A 16 8.75 2.56 2.70
CA PHE A 16 7.63 3.18 2.00
C PHE A 16 7.81 4.69 2.01
N ARG A 17 7.55 5.32 0.89
CA ARG A 17 7.70 6.76 0.76
C ARG A 17 6.41 7.42 0.33
N ALA A 18 6.01 8.46 1.07
CA ALA A 18 4.86 9.29 0.73
C ALA A 18 5.36 10.65 0.26
N SER A 19 4.95 11.06 -0.93
CA SER A 19 5.28 12.36 -1.49
C SER A 19 4.17 12.78 -2.44
N ALA A 20 4.21 14.03 -2.89
CA ALA A 20 3.26 14.54 -3.86
C ALA A 20 3.34 13.80 -5.21
N ALA A 21 4.42 13.06 -5.44
CA ALA A 21 4.57 12.27 -6.67
C ALA A 21 3.72 11.00 -6.68
N ILE A 22 3.35 10.47 -5.51
CA ILE A 22 2.61 9.20 -5.43
C ILE A 22 1.28 9.23 -6.19
N PRO A 23 0.43 10.26 -6.04
CA PRO A 23 -0.82 10.29 -6.81
C PRO A 23 -0.59 10.23 -8.31
N ARG A 24 0.45 10.91 -8.80
CA ARG A 24 0.77 10.90 -10.22
C ARG A 24 1.29 9.54 -10.68
N LEU A 25 2.18 8.93 -9.91
CA LEU A 25 2.74 7.61 -10.24
C LEU A 25 1.65 6.54 -10.25
N TYR A 26 0.78 6.60 -9.27
CA TYR A 26 -0.34 5.67 -9.18
C TYR A 26 -1.30 5.83 -10.37
N ARG A 27 -1.64 7.07 -10.73
CA ARG A 27 -2.52 7.35 -11.86
C ARG A 27 -1.92 6.88 -13.18
N ILE A 28 -0.63 7.13 -13.37
CA ILE A 28 0.05 6.72 -14.61
C ILE A 28 0.07 5.21 -14.74
N ARG A 29 0.37 4.49 -13.66
CA ARG A 29 0.51 3.04 -13.71
C ARG A 29 -0.82 2.31 -13.71
N PHE A 30 -1.74 2.73 -12.85
CA PHE A 30 -2.99 2.00 -12.62
C PHE A 30 -4.22 2.71 -13.18
N ARG A 31 -4.07 3.93 -13.68
CA ARG A 31 -5.17 4.73 -14.23
C ARG A 31 -6.27 5.01 -13.22
N ARG A 32 -5.91 5.23 -11.96
CA ARG A 32 -6.84 5.43 -10.87
C ARG A 32 -6.41 6.59 -9.99
N ASP A 33 -7.36 7.13 -9.22
CA ASP A 33 -7.12 8.20 -8.25
C ASP A 33 -6.78 7.59 -6.89
N VAL A 34 -5.55 7.81 -6.42
CA VAL A 34 -5.07 7.21 -5.17
C VAL A 34 -5.90 7.65 -3.96
N TYR A 35 -6.39 8.89 -3.94
CA TYR A 35 -7.16 9.38 -2.79
C TYR A 35 -8.52 8.71 -2.70
N LYS A 36 -9.17 8.46 -3.82
CA LYS A 36 -10.44 7.73 -3.85
C LYS A 36 -10.24 6.29 -3.43
N ASP A 37 -9.19 5.66 -3.92
CA ASP A 37 -8.89 4.27 -3.59
C ASP A 37 -8.51 4.13 -2.12
N LEU A 38 -7.74 5.08 -1.58
CA LEU A 38 -7.37 5.06 -0.17
C LEU A 38 -8.60 5.23 0.74
N ALA A 39 -9.51 6.12 0.39
CA ALA A 39 -10.75 6.30 1.14
C ALA A 39 -11.60 5.03 1.11
N GLN A 40 -11.66 4.36 -0.04
CA GLN A 40 -12.37 3.09 -0.17
C GLN A 40 -11.73 2.00 0.69
N LEU A 41 -10.40 1.94 0.73
CA LEU A 41 -9.68 0.97 1.54
C LEU A 41 -9.91 1.20 3.03
N GLU A 42 -9.88 2.44 3.49
CA GLU A 42 -10.16 2.77 4.90
C GLU A 42 -11.56 2.28 5.29
N LYS A 43 -12.54 2.54 4.44
CA LYS A 43 -13.91 2.14 4.69
C LYS A 43 -14.06 0.62 4.70
N ALA A 44 -13.39 -0.07 3.78
CA ALA A 44 -13.44 -1.53 3.70
C ALA A 44 -12.83 -2.18 4.94
N VAL A 45 -11.70 -1.66 5.42
CA VAL A 45 -11.04 -2.17 6.62
C VAL A 45 -11.89 -1.91 7.86
N ASP A 46 -12.49 -0.72 7.97
CA ASP A 46 -13.33 -0.36 9.12
C ASP A 46 -14.56 -1.23 9.25
N THR A 47 -15.07 -1.75 8.13
CA THR A 47 -16.30 -2.57 8.13
C THR A 47 -16.03 -4.07 8.08
N SER A 48 -14.77 -4.49 7.92
CA SER A 48 -14.42 -5.90 7.82
C SER A 48 -14.00 -6.47 9.17
N THR A 49 -13.96 -7.81 9.26
CA THR A 49 -13.39 -8.50 10.40
C THR A 49 -11.90 -8.68 10.20
N GLU A 50 -11.17 -9.03 11.29
CA GLU A 50 -9.73 -9.21 11.23
C GLU A 50 -9.30 -10.37 10.32
N ASP A 51 -10.18 -11.30 10.06
CA ASP A 51 -9.87 -12.42 9.16
C ASP A 51 -10.00 -12.05 7.69
N GLY A 52 -10.42 -10.80 7.39
CA GLY A 52 -10.56 -10.33 6.03
C GLY A 52 -11.75 -10.86 5.27
N SER A 53 -12.68 -11.53 5.95
CA SER A 53 -13.83 -12.16 5.28
C SER A 53 -14.74 -11.18 4.58
N MET A 54 -14.72 -9.90 5.00
CA MET A 54 -15.55 -8.84 4.41
C MET A 54 -14.82 -8.04 3.33
N LEU A 55 -13.53 -8.31 3.12
CA LEU A 55 -12.76 -7.63 2.07
C LEU A 55 -12.91 -8.38 0.75
N ASP A 56 -13.22 -7.64 -0.30
CA ASP A 56 -13.29 -8.25 -1.63
C ASP A 56 -11.90 -8.23 -2.29
N THR A 57 -11.77 -8.99 -3.38
CA THR A 57 -10.53 -9.09 -4.14
C THR A 57 -10.09 -7.73 -4.67
N PHE A 58 -11.04 -6.90 -5.06
CA PHE A 58 -10.74 -5.58 -5.60
C PHE A 58 -10.08 -4.68 -4.56
N SER A 59 -10.60 -4.68 -3.33
CA SER A 59 -9.99 -3.88 -2.25
C SER A 59 -8.58 -4.35 -1.92
N LEU A 60 -8.36 -5.67 -1.89
CA LEU A 60 -7.02 -6.21 -1.67
C LEU A 60 -6.05 -5.79 -2.76
N GLU A 61 -6.50 -5.82 -4.01
CA GLU A 61 -5.68 -5.39 -5.14
C GLU A 61 -5.32 -3.91 -5.05
N LEU A 62 -6.27 -3.06 -4.68
CA LEU A 62 -6.00 -1.62 -4.49
C LEU A 62 -4.93 -1.40 -3.44
N PHE A 63 -5.03 -2.10 -2.31
CA PHE A 63 -4.03 -2.00 -1.25
C PHE A 63 -2.65 -2.43 -1.75
N GLU A 64 -2.57 -3.56 -2.41
CA GLU A 64 -1.30 -4.10 -2.91
C GLU A 64 -0.66 -3.14 -3.91
N ASN A 65 -1.45 -2.56 -4.80
CA ASN A 65 -0.96 -1.62 -5.80
C ASN A 65 -0.46 -0.32 -5.16
N LEU A 66 -1.18 0.18 -4.15
CA LEU A 66 -0.77 1.38 -3.43
C LEU A 66 0.54 1.13 -2.68
N ALA A 67 0.61 0.04 -1.93
CA ALA A 67 1.80 -0.31 -1.16
C ALA A 67 3.01 -0.49 -2.10
N PHE A 68 2.83 -1.16 -3.22
CA PHE A 68 3.87 -1.33 -4.22
C PHE A 68 4.37 0.02 -4.74
N THR A 69 3.46 0.94 -5.08
CA THR A 69 3.83 2.26 -5.60
C THR A 69 4.71 3.01 -4.62
N MET A 70 4.34 3.00 -3.35
CA MET A 70 5.09 3.68 -2.31
C MET A 70 6.44 3.02 -2.04
N ALA A 71 6.48 1.68 -2.05
CA ALA A 71 7.71 0.94 -1.85
C ALA A 71 8.68 1.13 -3.01
N LYS A 72 8.19 1.08 -4.24
CA LYS A 72 9.01 1.27 -5.43
C LYS A 72 9.58 2.68 -5.49
N HIS A 73 8.80 3.67 -5.06
CA HIS A 73 9.25 5.06 -5.00
C HIS A 73 10.34 5.25 -3.94
N ALA A 74 10.28 4.49 -2.84
CA ALA A 74 11.31 4.53 -1.80
C ALA A 74 12.58 3.81 -2.21
N ASP A 75 12.44 2.70 -2.92
CA ASP A 75 13.55 1.83 -3.31
C ASP A 75 13.36 1.33 -4.75
N PRO A 76 13.96 2.02 -5.72
CA PRO A 76 13.81 1.63 -7.14
C PRO A 76 14.37 0.25 -7.48
N THR A 77 15.13 -0.38 -6.58
CA THR A 77 15.74 -1.70 -6.85
C THR A 77 14.78 -2.86 -6.62
N ILE A 78 13.62 -2.64 -6.00
CA ILE A 78 12.65 -3.72 -5.80
C ILE A 78 12.05 -4.16 -7.16
N PRO A 79 11.41 -5.34 -7.23
CA PRO A 79 10.84 -5.81 -8.49
C PRO A 79 9.91 -4.80 -9.16
N ASN A 80 9.74 -4.92 -10.46
CA ASN A 80 9.04 -3.93 -11.27
C ASN A 80 7.51 -4.07 -11.30
N THR A 81 6.99 -5.15 -10.75
CA THR A 81 5.54 -5.37 -10.70
C THR A 81 5.09 -5.71 -9.29
N PRO A 82 3.82 -5.40 -8.95
CA PRO A 82 3.28 -5.79 -7.65
C PRO A 82 3.38 -7.30 -7.40
N GLU A 83 3.10 -8.11 -8.42
CA GLU A 83 3.14 -9.57 -8.31
C GLU A 83 4.54 -10.06 -7.94
N GLU A 84 5.56 -9.58 -8.62
CA GLU A 84 6.93 -9.97 -8.34
C GLU A 84 7.38 -9.49 -6.96
N CYS A 85 6.95 -8.30 -6.57
CA CYS A 85 7.27 -7.74 -5.26
C CYS A 85 6.67 -8.61 -4.14
N LEU A 86 5.42 -9.02 -4.31
CA LEU A 86 4.71 -9.81 -3.31
C LEU A 86 5.27 -11.22 -3.15
N GLU A 87 5.92 -11.76 -4.19
CA GLU A 87 6.53 -13.09 -4.12
C GLU A 87 7.64 -13.17 -3.07
N ASP A 88 8.22 -12.04 -2.69
CA ASP A 88 9.27 -12.00 -1.66
C ASP A 88 8.72 -12.18 -0.25
N PHE A 89 7.41 -12.21 -0.07
CA PHE A 89 6.77 -12.30 1.25
C PHE A 89 5.86 -13.52 1.33
N ASN A 90 5.85 -14.16 2.50
CA ASN A 90 4.87 -15.21 2.80
C ASN A 90 3.53 -14.61 3.18
N THR A 91 3.55 -13.44 3.83
CA THR A 91 2.34 -12.70 4.19
C THR A 91 2.52 -11.21 3.94
N PHE A 92 1.45 -10.54 3.57
CA PHE A 92 1.44 -9.10 3.38
C PHE A 92 0.09 -8.58 3.85
N SER A 93 -0.04 -8.42 5.17
CA SER A 93 -1.33 -8.15 5.79
C SER A 93 -1.77 -6.70 5.65
N ILE A 94 -2.94 -6.49 5.04
CA ILE A 94 -3.56 -5.18 4.93
C ILE A 94 -3.81 -4.57 6.32
N TYR A 95 -4.18 -5.39 7.30
CA TYR A 95 -4.49 -4.92 8.65
C TYR A 95 -3.25 -4.41 9.38
N GLN A 96 -2.08 -4.95 9.05
CA GLN A 96 -0.83 -4.53 9.65
C GLN A 96 -0.23 -3.33 8.93
N VAL A 97 -0.31 -3.31 7.60
CA VAL A 97 0.43 -2.36 6.76
C VAL A 97 -0.36 -1.09 6.48
N LEU A 98 -1.66 -1.21 6.17
CA LEU A 98 -2.46 -0.06 5.74
C LEU A 98 -2.53 1.06 6.79
N PRO A 99 -2.75 0.77 8.10
CA PRO A 99 -2.78 1.84 9.10
C PRO A 99 -1.47 2.64 9.14
N GLN A 100 -0.34 1.98 8.93
CA GLN A 100 0.96 2.64 8.94
C GLN A 100 1.17 3.49 7.69
N ILE A 101 0.63 3.06 6.55
CA ILE A 101 0.67 3.84 5.32
C ILE A 101 -0.20 5.10 5.46
N ILE A 102 -1.38 4.97 6.04
CA ILE A 102 -2.29 6.10 6.27
C ILE A 102 -1.63 7.12 7.20
N GLU A 103 -1.00 6.64 8.27
CA GLU A 103 -0.28 7.51 9.19
C GLU A 103 0.85 8.25 8.50
N LEU A 104 1.59 7.55 7.64
CA LEU A 104 2.71 8.15 6.90
C LEU A 104 2.24 9.29 6.01
N TRP A 105 1.05 9.19 5.44
CA TRP A 105 0.48 10.25 4.60
C TRP A 105 -0.10 11.40 5.41
N GLY A 106 -0.26 11.25 6.73
CA GLY A 106 -0.84 12.29 7.58
C GLY A 106 -2.33 12.48 7.36
N LEU A 107 -3.03 11.41 7.01
CA LEU A 107 -4.46 11.45 6.68
C LEU A 107 -5.37 11.06 7.85
N ASN A 108 -4.85 10.97 9.04
CA ASN A 108 -5.65 10.62 10.23
C ASN A 108 -6.46 11.78 10.74
#